data_7aef35680891d315382b72dd23963700
#
_entry.id   7aef35680891d315382b72dd23963700
#
_cell.length_a   1.000
_cell.length_b   1.000
_cell.length_c   1.000
_cell.angle_alpha   90.00
_cell.angle_beta   90.00
_cell.angle_gamma   90.00
#
_symmetry.space_group_name_H-M   'P 1'
#
loop_
_entity.id
_entity.type
_entity.pdbx_description
1 polymer ?
#
loop_
_entity_poly.entity_id
_entity_poly.type
_entity_poly.pdbx_seq_one_letter_code
_entity_poly.pdbx_strand_id
1 'polypeptide(L)'
;MKKTKNNNSTIKVSIKYGLVLIICFLVAASIVISVVAIFNFLGQDYVKDNYFVFLIICIAAAIIVGWGLSIIVSKYFMRTEIYLSKILNQIAKGDYTTKIPEEYSDKYFKKVIQDFNKMVDTLNSTALLQSDFANNFSHEFKTPIASIKGYAELLRDNYNLSESDKRRYLNIIIAESERLTNLASSTMLISRLDTLKEFDNIVPVKINQQIEECVILLDKMFESKNINVDVDVKPFTINTNADMLKEVWINLITNAIKYNKNNGDIIIKSHEEDNNYIVEFIDNGIGMKEETLAHIFDKYYQGDTSHYKKGSGLGLPIAKKIIELSGGTITVTSKENEGSIFKISFPKKK
;
A
#
# COMPACT_ATOMS: atom_id res chain seq x y z
N MET A 1 -21.49 5.70 17.35
CA MET A 1 -20.85 6.17 18.60
C MET A 1 -19.49 6.92 18.44
N LYS A 2 -18.98 7.19 17.24
CA LYS A 2 -17.70 7.93 16.99
C LYS A 2 -17.87 9.46 16.83
N LYS A 3 -19.05 9.97 16.56
CA LYS A 3 -19.31 11.42 16.32
C LYS A 3 -19.29 12.29 17.59
N THR A 4 -19.60 11.73 18.75
CA THR A 4 -19.67 12.48 20.03
C THR A 4 -18.31 12.74 20.69
N LYS A 5 -17.26 11.96 20.37
CA LYS A 5 -15.93 12.13 20.95
C LYS A 5 -15.12 13.26 20.31
N ASN A 6 -15.41 13.59 19.04
CA ASN A 6 -14.72 14.64 18.29
C ASN A 6 -15.22 16.06 18.66
N ASN A 7 -16.49 16.19 19.05
CA ASN A 7 -17.07 17.46 19.47
C ASN A 7 -16.48 17.95 20.81
N ASN A 8 -16.16 17.03 21.72
CA ASN A 8 -15.58 17.38 23.03
C ASN A 8 -14.11 17.87 22.94
N SER A 9 -13.37 17.50 21.90
CA SER A 9 -11.97 17.97 21.73
C SER A 9 -11.93 19.39 21.16
N THR A 10 -12.76 19.68 20.16
CA THR A 10 -12.90 21.04 19.58
C THR A 10 -13.41 22.04 20.59
N ILE A 11 -14.38 21.67 21.41
CA ILE A 11 -14.89 22.51 22.49
C ILE A 11 -13.80 22.81 23.54
N LYS A 12 -12.98 21.81 23.92
CA LYS A 12 -11.86 22.04 24.87
C LYS A 12 -10.77 22.94 24.31
N VAL A 13 -10.48 22.87 23.01
CA VAL A 13 -9.52 23.77 22.33
C VAL A 13 -10.06 25.20 22.33
N SER A 14 -11.31 25.39 21.92
CA SER A 14 -11.98 26.69 21.94
C SER A 14 -12.02 27.29 23.34
N ILE A 15 -12.27 26.47 24.38
CA ILE A 15 -12.27 26.90 25.78
C ILE A 15 -10.86 27.35 26.23
N LYS A 16 -9.78 26.63 25.83
CA LYS A 16 -8.40 27.00 26.21
C LYS A 16 -7.98 28.34 25.58
N TYR A 17 -8.29 28.55 24.30
CA TYR A 17 -8.04 29.83 23.63
C TYR A 17 -8.90 30.95 24.19
N GLY A 18 -10.17 30.67 24.47
CA GLY A 18 -11.06 31.58 25.18
C GLY A 18 -10.52 31.97 26.56
N LEU A 19 -9.96 31.01 27.29
CA LEU A 19 -9.36 31.23 28.61
C LEU A 19 -8.10 32.10 28.55
N VAL A 20 -7.22 31.90 27.55
CA VAL A 20 -6.05 32.78 27.31
C VAL A 20 -6.49 34.20 26.97
N LEU A 21 -7.48 34.37 26.10
CA LEU A 21 -8.05 35.69 25.78
C LEU A 21 -8.67 36.34 27.02
N ILE A 22 -9.40 35.59 27.84
CA ILE A 22 -9.97 36.11 29.10
C ILE A 22 -8.87 36.52 30.07
N ILE A 23 -7.80 35.73 30.23
CA ILE A 23 -6.63 36.10 31.08
C ILE A 23 -5.98 37.38 30.56
N CYS A 24 -5.79 37.50 29.24
CA CYS A 24 -5.27 38.73 28.63
C CYS A 24 -6.15 39.96 28.93
N PHE A 25 -7.47 39.77 28.85
CA PHE A 25 -8.44 40.84 29.14
C PHE A 25 -8.44 41.20 30.62
N LEU A 26 -8.35 40.23 31.53
CA LEU A 26 -8.26 40.46 32.97
C LEU A 26 -6.95 41.19 33.37
N VAL A 27 -5.82 40.85 32.74
CA VAL A 27 -4.55 41.54 32.96
C VAL A 27 -4.65 42.99 32.49
N ALA A 28 -5.19 43.23 31.30
CA ALA A 28 -5.40 44.61 30.81
C ALA A 28 -6.36 45.42 31.71
N ALA A 29 -7.48 44.79 32.13
CA ALA A 29 -8.42 45.43 33.06
C ALA A 29 -7.79 45.72 34.43
N SER A 30 -6.97 44.80 34.97
CA SER A 30 -6.23 45.00 36.24
C SER A 30 -5.26 46.20 36.16
N ILE A 31 -4.56 46.37 35.03
CA ILE A 31 -3.69 47.50 34.80
C ILE A 31 -4.49 48.81 34.81
N VAL A 32 -5.62 48.84 34.10
CA VAL A 32 -6.49 50.00 34.05
C VAL A 32 -7.02 50.37 35.47
N ILE A 33 -7.50 49.35 36.21
CA ILE A 33 -7.98 49.52 37.58
C ILE A 33 -6.87 50.05 38.52
N SER A 34 -5.65 49.50 38.39
CA SER A 34 -4.50 49.94 39.20
C SER A 34 -4.13 51.40 38.92
N VAL A 35 -4.17 51.79 37.63
CA VAL A 35 -3.91 53.20 37.26
C VAL A 35 -5.02 54.10 37.79
N VAL A 36 -6.29 53.70 37.73
CA VAL A 36 -7.42 54.44 38.35
C VAL A 36 -7.24 54.58 39.85
N ALA A 37 -6.84 53.53 40.55
CA ALA A 37 -6.62 53.56 42.01
C ALA A 37 -5.50 54.50 42.41
N ILE A 38 -4.39 54.49 41.65
CA ILE A 38 -3.26 55.42 41.86
C ILE A 38 -3.71 56.90 41.71
N PHE A 39 -4.50 57.19 40.69
CA PHE A 39 -5.02 58.51 40.45
C PHE A 39 -6.02 58.97 41.55
N ASN A 40 -6.88 58.08 42.03
CA ASN A 40 -7.77 58.36 43.12
C ASN A 40 -7.02 58.61 44.43
N PHE A 41 -5.85 58.02 44.64
CA PHE A 41 -4.98 58.23 45.77
C PHE A 41 -4.28 59.57 45.69
N LEU A 42 -4.02 60.09 44.49
CA LEU A 42 -3.36 61.43 44.28
C LEU A 42 -4.30 62.63 44.45
N GLY A 43 -5.61 62.41 44.63
CA GLY A 43 -6.61 63.42 44.94
C GLY A 43 -7.57 63.76 43.78
N GLN A 44 -8.84 63.96 44.10
CA GLN A 44 -9.94 64.13 43.10
C GLN A 44 -9.75 65.44 42.25
N ASP A 45 -9.18 66.46 42.74
CA ASP A 45 -8.97 67.72 42.01
C ASP A 45 -7.90 67.58 40.94
N TYR A 46 -6.85 66.80 41.19
CA TYR A 46 -5.80 66.48 40.20
C TYR A 46 -6.29 65.63 39.01
N VAL A 47 -7.24 64.75 39.26
CA VAL A 47 -7.84 63.87 38.21
C VAL A 47 -8.74 64.67 37.27
N LYS A 48 -9.50 65.64 37.77
CA LYS A 48 -10.38 66.51 36.96
C LYS A 48 -9.60 67.33 35.95
N ASP A 49 -8.51 67.95 36.43
CA ASP A 49 -7.68 68.82 35.59
C ASP A 49 -6.83 68.01 34.55
N ASN A 50 -6.55 66.76 34.79
CA ASN A 50 -5.70 65.94 33.95
C ASN A 50 -6.38 64.72 33.35
N TYR A 51 -7.72 64.68 33.20
CA TYR A 51 -8.49 63.58 32.71
C TYR A 51 -8.03 63.01 31.33
N PHE A 52 -7.69 63.95 30.40
CA PHE A 52 -7.17 63.56 29.07
C PHE A 52 -5.80 62.89 29.15
N VAL A 53 -4.91 63.32 30.00
CA VAL A 53 -3.59 62.67 30.20
C VAL A 53 -3.75 61.27 30.75
N PHE A 54 -4.66 61.11 31.72
CA PHE A 54 -5.01 59.82 32.29
C PHE A 54 -5.56 58.82 31.22
N LEU A 55 -6.49 59.28 30.39
CA LEU A 55 -7.07 58.47 29.32
C LEU A 55 -5.97 58.00 28.32
N ILE A 56 -5.07 58.90 27.96
CA ILE A 56 -3.94 58.60 27.05
C ILE A 56 -3.00 57.55 27.66
N ILE A 57 -2.69 57.60 28.93
CA ILE A 57 -1.84 56.62 29.64
C ILE A 57 -2.51 55.26 29.68
N CYS A 58 -3.82 55.17 29.96
CA CYS A 58 -4.57 53.93 29.95
C CYS A 58 -4.59 53.28 28.56
N ILE A 59 -4.83 54.05 27.50
CA ILE A 59 -4.82 53.60 26.14
C ILE A 59 -3.43 53.09 25.73
N ALA A 60 -2.38 53.85 26.04
CA ALA A 60 -1.00 53.47 25.77
C ALA A 60 -0.61 52.16 26.49
N ALA A 61 -0.96 52.00 27.77
CA ALA A 61 -0.74 50.76 28.53
C ALA A 61 -1.46 49.57 27.91
N ALA A 62 -2.72 49.74 27.52
CA ALA A 62 -3.49 48.69 26.87
C ALA A 62 -2.88 48.24 25.52
N ILE A 63 -2.41 49.21 24.72
CA ILE A 63 -1.73 48.91 23.44
C ILE A 63 -0.41 48.16 23.67
N ILE A 64 0.42 48.58 24.64
CA ILE A 64 1.69 47.91 24.94
C ILE A 64 1.47 46.46 25.40
N VAL A 65 0.51 46.22 26.28
CA VAL A 65 0.15 44.85 26.74
C VAL A 65 -0.39 44.01 25.59
N GLY A 66 -1.32 44.56 24.80
CA GLY A 66 -1.87 43.87 23.63
C GLY A 66 -0.80 43.51 22.60
N TRP A 67 0.14 44.43 22.35
CA TRP A 67 1.26 44.18 21.42
C TRP A 67 2.23 43.13 21.96
N GLY A 68 2.60 43.16 23.23
CA GLY A 68 3.44 42.14 23.86
C GLY A 68 2.85 40.76 23.82
N LEU A 69 1.54 40.62 24.11
CA LEU A 69 0.80 39.36 24.03
C LEU A 69 0.68 38.84 22.58
N SER A 70 0.46 39.74 21.61
CA SER A 70 0.42 39.41 20.19
C SER A 70 1.76 38.81 19.72
N ILE A 71 2.89 39.36 20.16
CA ILE A 71 4.22 38.81 19.81
C ILE A 71 4.42 37.41 20.40
N ILE A 72 4.00 37.15 21.64
CA ILE A 72 4.15 35.88 22.32
C ILE A 72 3.28 34.79 21.59
N VAL A 73 2.03 35.13 21.35
CA VAL A 73 1.09 34.22 20.61
C VAL A 73 1.58 33.96 19.19
N SER A 74 2.01 35.02 18.47
CA SER A 74 2.54 34.89 17.11
C SER A 74 3.79 34.00 17.06
N LYS A 75 4.74 34.16 17.96
CA LYS A 75 5.94 33.30 18.03
C LYS A 75 5.59 31.80 18.27
N TYR A 76 4.59 31.55 19.09
CA TYR A 76 4.17 30.19 19.39
C TYR A 76 3.49 29.54 18.18
N PHE A 77 2.61 30.25 17.47
CA PHE A 77 1.94 29.76 16.28
C PHE A 77 2.86 29.62 15.06
N MET A 78 3.68 30.67 14.79
CA MET A 78 4.55 30.69 13.62
C MET A 78 5.61 29.58 13.62
N ARG A 79 6.09 29.13 14.77
CA ARG A 79 7.06 28.02 14.83
C ARG A 79 6.51 26.72 14.23
N THR A 80 5.28 26.37 14.57
CA THR A 80 4.64 25.14 14.08
C THR A 80 4.29 25.24 12.60
N GLU A 81 3.83 26.42 12.15
CA GLU A 81 3.45 26.67 10.75
C GLU A 81 4.67 26.64 9.81
N ILE A 82 5.77 27.31 10.18
CA ILE A 82 7.01 27.32 9.40
C ILE A 82 7.59 25.90 9.29
N TYR A 83 7.56 25.13 10.38
CA TYR A 83 8.07 23.77 10.41
C TYR A 83 7.21 22.85 9.53
N LEU A 84 5.89 22.94 9.63
CA LEU A 84 4.95 22.19 8.79
C LEU A 84 5.13 22.54 7.30
N SER A 85 5.25 23.82 6.98
CA SER A 85 5.49 24.30 5.61
C SER A 85 6.81 23.77 5.04
N LYS A 86 7.87 23.72 5.85
CA LYS A 86 9.16 23.16 5.43
C LYS A 86 9.07 21.67 5.09
N ILE A 87 8.40 20.88 5.95
CA ILE A 87 8.23 19.43 5.72
C ILE A 87 7.34 19.19 4.50
N LEU A 88 6.21 19.90 4.36
CA LEU A 88 5.36 19.80 3.18
C LEU A 88 6.13 20.09 1.89
N ASN A 89 7.03 21.06 1.91
CA ASN A 89 7.88 21.39 0.76
C ASN A 89 8.90 20.27 0.47
N GLN A 90 9.44 19.59 1.49
CA GLN A 90 10.31 18.42 1.30
C GLN A 90 9.54 17.24 0.67
N ILE A 91 8.34 16.97 1.20
CA ILE A 91 7.46 15.93 0.64
C ILE A 91 7.08 16.25 -0.81
N ALA A 92 6.74 17.50 -1.12
CA ALA A 92 6.44 17.95 -2.47
C ALA A 92 7.62 17.79 -3.45
N LYS A 93 8.86 17.77 -2.94
CA LYS A 93 10.09 17.49 -3.70
C LYS A 93 10.45 16.00 -3.78
N GLY A 94 9.61 15.13 -3.21
CA GLY A 94 9.83 13.67 -3.24
C GLY A 94 10.62 13.12 -2.06
N ASP A 95 10.94 13.91 -1.04
CA ASP A 95 11.56 13.41 0.19
C ASP A 95 10.47 12.93 1.16
N TYR A 96 10.18 11.65 1.12
CA TYR A 96 9.19 10.99 1.99
C TYR A 96 9.81 10.38 3.25
N THR A 97 11.07 10.72 3.58
CA THR A 97 11.74 10.18 4.78
C THR A 97 11.55 11.06 6.01
N THR A 98 11.22 12.33 5.80
CA THR A 98 11.13 13.33 6.88
C THR A 98 9.77 13.23 7.59
N LYS A 99 9.80 12.98 8.90
CA LYS A 99 8.62 12.95 9.79
C LYS A 99 8.60 14.13 10.73
N ILE A 100 7.41 14.46 11.22
CA ILE A 100 7.25 15.45 12.30
C ILE A 100 7.60 14.77 13.62
N PRO A 101 8.61 15.25 14.38
CA PRO A 101 8.96 14.71 15.69
C PRO A 101 7.81 14.84 16.69
N GLU A 102 7.64 13.82 17.53
CA GLU A 102 6.56 13.83 18.54
C GLU A 102 6.69 14.94 19.58
N GLU A 103 7.88 15.51 19.76
CA GLU A 103 8.16 16.65 20.67
C GLU A 103 7.35 17.92 20.31
N TYR A 104 6.95 18.04 19.04
CA TYR A 104 6.08 19.15 18.57
C TYR A 104 4.59 18.84 18.77
N SER A 105 4.26 17.70 19.39
CA SER A 105 2.89 17.27 19.59
C SER A 105 2.31 17.76 20.90
N ASP A 106 1.82 18.99 20.93
CA ASP A 106 0.83 19.36 21.94
C ASP A 106 -0.35 18.38 21.87
N LYS A 107 -0.95 18.07 23.01
CA LYS A 107 -2.07 17.12 23.15
C LYS A 107 -3.16 17.27 22.08
N TYR A 108 -3.29 18.45 21.51
CA TYR A 108 -4.29 18.79 20.48
C TYR A 108 -3.83 18.49 19.05
N PHE A 109 -2.53 18.62 18.76
CA PHE A 109 -1.95 18.33 17.44
C PHE A 109 -1.46 16.88 17.29
N LYS A 110 -1.39 16.12 18.39
CA LYS A 110 -0.88 14.75 18.39
C LYS A 110 -1.53 13.87 17.33
N LYS A 111 -2.86 13.94 17.20
CA LYS A 111 -3.58 13.14 16.20
C LYS A 111 -3.27 13.58 14.78
N VAL A 112 -3.19 14.89 14.53
CA VAL A 112 -2.85 15.44 13.21
C VAL A 112 -1.44 15.03 12.80
N ILE A 113 -0.48 15.10 13.72
CA ILE A 113 0.90 14.66 13.49
C ILE A 113 0.98 13.16 13.22
N GLN A 114 0.25 12.34 13.97
CA GLN A 114 0.19 10.90 13.75
C GLN A 114 -0.42 10.55 12.39
N ASP A 115 -1.55 11.18 12.03
CA ASP A 115 -2.21 10.97 10.74
C ASP A 115 -1.31 11.45 9.58
N PHE A 116 -0.60 12.57 9.77
CA PHE A 116 0.39 13.09 8.83
C PHE A 116 1.58 12.12 8.66
N ASN A 117 2.20 11.68 9.75
CA ASN A 117 3.32 10.73 9.70
C ASN A 117 2.92 9.41 9.04
N LYS A 118 1.70 8.93 9.31
CA LYS A 118 1.15 7.75 8.64
C LYS A 118 0.98 7.97 7.12
N MET A 119 0.55 9.15 6.70
CA MET A 119 0.48 9.52 5.28
C MET A 119 1.88 9.50 4.65
N VAL A 120 2.88 10.07 5.33
CA VAL A 120 4.28 10.08 4.86
C VAL A 120 4.82 8.64 4.74
N ASP A 121 4.55 7.77 5.72
CA ASP A 121 4.94 6.36 5.66
C ASP A 121 4.31 5.65 4.46
N THR A 122 3.04 5.92 4.19
CA THR A 122 2.33 5.36 3.02
C THR A 122 2.94 5.87 1.71
N LEU A 123 3.26 7.16 1.61
CA LEU A 123 3.92 7.74 0.43
C LEU A 123 5.31 7.16 0.23
N ASN A 124 6.11 7.04 1.30
CA ASN A 124 7.45 6.45 1.24
C ASN A 124 7.40 4.99 0.79
N SER A 125 6.53 4.18 1.37
CA SER A 125 6.34 2.80 0.98
C SER A 125 5.92 2.68 -0.50
N THR A 126 5.03 3.56 -0.96
CA THR A 126 4.60 3.58 -2.37
C THR A 126 5.73 3.97 -3.30
N ALA A 127 6.55 4.98 -2.93
CA ALA A 127 7.69 5.43 -3.73
C ALA A 127 8.80 4.36 -3.81
N LEU A 128 9.08 3.66 -2.70
CA LEU A 128 10.02 2.54 -2.66
C LEU A 128 9.53 1.40 -3.56
N LEU A 129 8.26 0.99 -3.42
CA LEU A 129 7.66 -0.04 -4.27
C LEU A 129 7.73 0.35 -5.76
N GLN A 130 7.52 1.63 -6.10
CA GLN A 130 7.61 2.12 -7.47
C GLN A 130 9.05 2.11 -8.00
N SER A 131 10.04 2.42 -7.15
CA SER A 131 11.48 2.34 -7.49
C SER A 131 11.92 0.90 -7.70
N ASP A 132 11.55 0.00 -6.78
CA ASP A 132 11.85 -1.43 -6.87
C ASP A 132 11.17 -2.06 -8.09
N PHE A 133 9.93 -1.65 -8.40
CA PHE A 133 9.24 -1.99 -9.63
C PHE A 133 10.07 -1.62 -10.86
N ALA A 134 10.51 -0.36 -10.99
CA ALA A 134 11.27 0.09 -12.16
C ALA A 134 12.61 -0.65 -12.30
N ASN A 135 13.30 -0.91 -11.20
CA ASN A 135 14.56 -1.65 -11.18
C ASN A 135 14.36 -3.12 -11.57
N ASN A 136 13.44 -3.82 -10.91
CA ASN A 136 13.16 -5.22 -11.17
C ASN A 136 12.61 -5.44 -12.59
N PHE A 137 11.73 -4.55 -13.06
CA PHE A 137 11.21 -4.54 -14.41
C PHE A 137 12.36 -4.43 -15.43
N SER A 138 13.28 -3.47 -15.22
CA SER A 138 14.42 -3.28 -16.11
C SER A 138 15.32 -4.51 -16.16
N HIS A 139 15.56 -5.16 -15.03
CA HIS A 139 16.35 -6.39 -14.96
C HIS A 139 15.67 -7.56 -15.65
N GLU A 140 14.37 -7.77 -15.40
CA GLU A 140 13.57 -8.87 -15.99
C GLU A 140 13.42 -8.73 -17.52
N PHE A 141 13.47 -7.52 -18.08
CA PHE A 141 13.51 -7.28 -19.53
C PHE A 141 14.91 -7.42 -20.12
N LYS A 142 15.95 -6.94 -19.44
CA LYS A 142 17.32 -6.95 -19.97
C LYS A 142 17.84 -8.36 -20.23
N THR A 143 17.52 -9.32 -19.35
CA THR A 143 18.00 -10.70 -19.43
C THR A 143 17.52 -11.42 -20.70
N PRO A 144 16.19 -11.51 -21.00
CA PRO A 144 15.69 -12.17 -22.20
C PRO A 144 16.13 -11.43 -23.48
N ILE A 145 16.17 -10.09 -23.48
CA ILE A 145 16.65 -9.32 -24.63
C ILE A 145 18.11 -9.64 -24.92
N ALA A 146 18.97 -9.72 -23.90
CA ALA A 146 20.37 -10.10 -24.07
C ALA A 146 20.52 -11.54 -24.59
N SER A 147 19.70 -12.47 -24.12
CA SER A 147 19.65 -13.85 -24.58
C SER A 147 19.23 -13.94 -26.05
N ILE A 148 18.11 -13.29 -26.41
CA ILE A 148 17.63 -13.22 -27.82
C ILE A 148 18.73 -12.67 -28.72
N LYS A 149 19.34 -11.54 -28.35
CA LYS A 149 20.40 -10.91 -29.10
C LYS A 149 21.60 -11.84 -29.27
N GLY A 150 22.10 -12.46 -28.19
CA GLY A 150 23.24 -13.33 -28.20
C GLY A 150 23.07 -14.56 -29.12
N TYR A 151 21.89 -15.24 -29.01
CA TYR A 151 21.61 -16.40 -29.87
C TYR A 151 21.35 -16.00 -31.33
N ALA A 152 20.78 -14.82 -31.59
CA ALA A 152 20.63 -14.30 -32.95
C ALA A 152 22.03 -13.96 -33.57
N GLU A 153 22.95 -13.38 -32.79
CA GLU A 153 24.32 -13.13 -33.21
C GLU A 153 25.06 -14.44 -33.50
N LEU A 154 24.94 -15.46 -32.63
CA LEU A 154 25.50 -16.79 -32.86
C LEU A 154 24.99 -17.44 -34.15
N LEU A 155 23.69 -17.31 -34.45
CA LEU A 155 23.10 -17.79 -35.70
C LEU A 155 23.62 -17.04 -36.92
N ARG A 156 23.83 -15.74 -36.81
CA ARG A 156 24.31 -14.90 -37.91
C ARG A 156 25.77 -15.16 -38.23
N ASP A 157 26.61 -15.28 -37.19
CA ASP A 157 28.07 -15.24 -37.35
C ASP A 157 28.72 -16.63 -37.55
N ASN A 158 27.99 -17.71 -37.22
CA ASN A 158 28.46 -19.06 -37.33
C ASN A 158 27.86 -19.81 -38.54
N TYR A 159 28.57 -19.78 -39.68
CA TYR A 159 28.13 -20.47 -40.91
C TYR A 159 28.12 -22.00 -40.84
N ASN A 160 28.89 -22.61 -39.92
CA ASN A 160 29.06 -24.07 -39.79
C ASN A 160 28.22 -24.71 -38.64
N LEU A 161 27.19 -24.05 -38.19
CA LEU A 161 26.30 -24.62 -37.17
C LEU A 161 25.55 -25.85 -37.71
N SER A 162 25.46 -26.88 -36.87
CA SER A 162 24.58 -28.03 -37.17
C SER A 162 23.10 -27.61 -37.20
N GLU A 163 22.27 -28.31 -37.99
CA GLU A 163 20.84 -28.04 -38.03
C GLU A 163 20.17 -28.21 -36.63
N SER A 164 20.74 -29.09 -35.79
CA SER A 164 20.27 -29.27 -34.41
C SER A 164 20.56 -28.04 -33.54
N ASP A 165 21.74 -27.44 -33.68
CA ASP A 165 22.11 -26.22 -32.94
C ASP A 165 21.34 -25.01 -33.42
N LYS A 166 21.12 -24.87 -34.73
CA LYS A 166 20.26 -23.81 -35.28
C LYS A 166 18.86 -23.88 -34.70
N ARG A 167 18.22 -25.08 -34.69
CA ARG A 167 16.88 -25.29 -34.10
C ARG A 167 16.87 -24.99 -32.61
N ARG A 168 17.92 -25.43 -31.90
CA ARG A 168 18.07 -25.14 -30.46
C ARG A 168 18.10 -23.64 -30.18
N TYR A 169 18.90 -22.87 -30.92
CA TYR A 169 19.04 -21.44 -30.74
C TYR A 169 17.76 -20.70 -31.12
N LEU A 170 17.10 -21.09 -32.21
CA LEU A 170 15.78 -20.55 -32.57
C LEU A 170 14.72 -20.82 -31.49
N ASN A 171 14.70 -22.03 -30.93
CA ASN A 171 13.77 -22.34 -29.84
C ASN A 171 14.02 -21.48 -28.59
N ILE A 172 15.28 -21.18 -28.28
CA ILE A 172 15.60 -20.28 -27.16
C ILE A 172 15.11 -18.86 -27.46
N ILE A 173 15.33 -18.34 -28.67
CA ILE A 173 14.83 -17.02 -29.08
C ILE A 173 13.31 -16.94 -28.98
N ILE A 174 12.60 -17.97 -29.44
CA ILE A 174 11.13 -18.05 -29.35
C ILE A 174 10.69 -18.05 -27.90
N ALA A 175 11.27 -18.90 -27.06
CA ALA A 175 10.92 -19.00 -25.65
C ALA A 175 11.16 -17.69 -24.87
N GLU A 176 12.27 -16.99 -25.14
CA GLU A 176 12.55 -15.72 -24.49
C GLU A 176 11.65 -14.59 -25.02
N SER A 177 11.23 -14.64 -26.29
CA SER A 177 10.25 -13.71 -26.86
C SER A 177 8.85 -13.91 -26.26
N GLU A 178 8.41 -15.15 -26.08
CA GLU A 178 7.16 -15.49 -25.37
C GLU A 178 7.20 -15.03 -23.91
N ARG A 179 8.35 -15.22 -23.24
CA ARG A 179 8.56 -14.74 -21.88
C ARG A 179 8.41 -13.22 -21.78
N LEU A 180 8.99 -12.45 -22.73
CA LEU A 180 8.84 -11.00 -22.78
C LEU A 180 7.38 -10.57 -22.99
N THR A 181 6.67 -11.25 -23.89
CA THR A 181 5.25 -10.99 -24.15
C THR A 181 4.40 -11.21 -22.89
N ASN A 182 4.63 -12.32 -22.19
CA ASN A 182 3.94 -12.64 -20.94
C ASN A 182 4.27 -11.63 -19.82
N LEU A 183 5.53 -11.19 -19.72
CA LEU A 183 5.93 -10.19 -18.75
C LEU A 183 5.25 -8.84 -19.04
N ALA A 184 5.22 -8.40 -20.30
CA ALA A 184 4.54 -7.16 -20.71
C ALA A 184 3.03 -7.23 -20.42
N SER A 185 2.37 -8.33 -20.80
CA SER A 185 0.93 -8.55 -20.56
C SER A 185 0.59 -8.56 -19.08
N SER A 186 1.36 -9.28 -18.25
CA SER A 186 1.17 -9.33 -16.80
C SER A 186 1.38 -7.97 -16.16
N THR A 187 2.36 -7.19 -16.64
CA THR A 187 2.63 -5.81 -16.16
C THR A 187 1.47 -4.87 -16.48
N MET A 188 0.93 -4.94 -17.70
CA MET A 188 -0.25 -4.16 -18.09
C MET A 188 -1.48 -4.57 -17.28
N LEU A 189 -1.67 -5.87 -17.06
CA LEU A 189 -2.80 -6.38 -16.28
C LEU A 189 -2.74 -5.90 -14.83
N ILE A 190 -1.61 -6.04 -14.13
CA ILE A 190 -1.50 -5.60 -12.73
C ILE A 190 -1.67 -4.09 -12.61
N SER A 191 -1.13 -3.30 -13.55
CA SER A 191 -1.31 -1.84 -13.60
C SER A 191 -2.78 -1.45 -13.75
N ARG A 192 -3.53 -2.16 -14.61
CA ARG A 192 -4.97 -1.97 -14.78
C ARG A 192 -5.74 -2.36 -13.53
N LEU A 193 -5.46 -3.51 -12.94
CA LEU A 193 -6.11 -4.01 -11.73
C LEU A 193 -5.91 -3.07 -10.52
N ASP A 194 -4.76 -2.40 -10.42
CA ASP A 194 -4.48 -1.43 -9.33
C ASP A 194 -5.43 -0.22 -9.36
N THR A 195 -5.90 0.18 -10.54
CA THR A 195 -6.79 1.34 -10.71
C THR A 195 -8.27 0.98 -10.60
N LEU A 196 -8.61 -0.31 -10.72
CA LEU A 196 -9.99 -0.78 -10.64
C LEU A 196 -10.48 -0.81 -9.19
N LYS A 197 -11.72 -0.38 -8.99
CA LYS A 197 -12.46 -0.54 -7.73
C LYS A 197 -13.36 -1.76 -7.76
N GLU A 198 -13.89 -2.09 -8.92
CA GLU A 198 -14.77 -3.23 -9.19
C GLU A 198 -14.60 -3.67 -10.64
N PHE A 199 -15.01 -4.89 -10.95
CA PHE A 199 -14.98 -5.39 -12.32
C PHE A 199 -16.18 -4.92 -13.13
N ASP A 200 -15.93 -4.64 -14.40
CA ASP A 200 -16.95 -4.62 -15.44
C ASP A 200 -17.29 -6.06 -15.84
N ASN A 201 -18.46 -6.28 -16.46
CA ASN A 201 -18.90 -7.59 -16.96
C ASN A 201 -18.94 -8.69 -15.88
N ILE A 202 -19.64 -8.42 -14.81
CA ILE A 202 -19.88 -9.40 -13.74
C ILE A 202 -20.93 -10.39 -14.19
N VAL A 203 -20.59 -11.68 -14.22
CA VAL A 203 -21.46 -12.79 -14.58
C VAL A 203 -21.42 -13.88 -13.50
N PRO A 204 -22.44 -14.74 -13.42
CA PRO A 204 -22.39 -15.91 -12.55
C PRO A 204 -21.40 -16.94 -13.09
N VAL A 205 -20.34 -17.23 -12.33
CA VAL A 205 -19.27 -18.17 -12.70
C VAL A 205 -19.38 -19.42 -11.85
N LYS A 206 -19.50 -20.57 -12.50
CA LYS A 206 -19.47 -21.90 -11.85
C LYS A 206 -18.03 -22.32 -11.61
N ILE A 207 -17.62 -22.32 -10.37
CA ILE A 207 -16.21 -22.46 -9.98
C ILE A 207 -15.65 -23.86 -10.30
N ASN A 208 -16.41 -24.91 -10.01
CA ASN A 208 -15.99 -26.28 -10.32
C ASN A 208 -15.70 -26.43 -11.81
N GLN A 209 -16.60 -25.99 -12.71
CA GLN A 209 -16.43 -26.10 -14.15
C GLN A 209 -15.21 -25.32 -14.64
N GLN A 210 -15.03 -24.07 -14.14
CA GLN A 210 -13.91 -23.25 -14.57
C GLN A 210 -12.55 -23.81 -14.12
N ILE A 211 -12.47 -24.41 -12.92
CA ILE A 211 -11.23 -25.06 -12.45
C ILE A 211 -10.95 -26.33 -13.28
N GLU A 212 -11.96 -27.17 -13.55
CA GLU A 212 -11.82 -28.36 -14.41
C GLU A 212 -11.31 -27.99 -15.81
N GLU A 213 -11.87 -26.92 -16.43
CA GLU A 213 -11.39 -26.41 -17.72
C GLU A 213 -9.92 -25.96 -17.66
N CYS A 214 -9.49 -25.31 -16.56
CA CYS A 214 -8.09 -24.90 -16.38
C CYS A 214 -7.15 -26.10 -16.21
N VAL A 215 -7.58 -27.15 -15.50
CA VAL A 215 -6.81 -28.38 -15.34
C VAL A 215 -6.62 -29.08 -16.70
N ILE A 216 -7.69 -29.22 -17.49
CA ILE A 216 -7.63 -29.78 -18.84
C ILE A 216 -6.70 -28.95 -19.74
N LEU A 217 -6.77 -27.60 -19.66
CA LEU A 217 -5.89 -26.72 -20.44
C LEU A 217 -4.40 -26.95 -20.14
N LEU A 218 -4.08 -27.32 -18.92
CA LEU A 218 -2.70 -27.47 -18.42
C LEU A 218 -2.22 -28.96 -18.43
N ASP A 219 -2.97 -29.87 -18.99
CA ASP A 219 -2.70 -31.30 -18.97
C ASP A 219 -1.26 -31.66 -19.40
N LYS A 220 -0.78 -31.12 -20.52
CA LYS A 220 0.60 -31.30 -20.97
C LYS A 220 1.66 -30.87 -19.97
N MET A 221 1.34 -29.89 -19.15
CA MET A 221 2.28 -29.43 -18.09
C MET A 221 2.33 -30.43 -16.94
N PHE A 222 1.21 -31.03 -16.56
CA PHE A 222 1.17 -32.13 -15.59
C PHE A 222 1.94 -33.36 -16.12
N GLU A 223 1.71 -33.74 -17.36
CA GLU A 223 2.43 -34.85 -18.00
C GLU A 223 3.95 -34.64 -18.03
N SER A 224 4.41 -33.40 -18.32
CA SER A 224 5.84 -33.08 -18.44
C SER A 224 6.65 -33.38 -17.19
N LYS A 225 6.01 -33.42 -16.01
CA LYS A 225 6.60 -33.70 -14.70
C LYS A 225 6.03 -34.96 -14.05
N ASN A 226 5.12 -35.65 -14.75
CA ASN A 226 4.40 -36.80 -14.22
C ASN A 226 3.71 -36.49 -12.88
N ILE A 227 2.99 -35.35 -12.81
CA ILE A 227 2.27 -34.91 -11.61
C ILE A 227 0.89 -35.51 -11.61
N ASN A 228 0.52 -36.11 -10.48
CA ASN A 228 -0.85 -36.58 -10.26
C ASN A 228 -1.71 -35.38 -9.77
N VAL A 229 -2.88 -35.20 -10.42
CA VAL A 229 -3.80 -34.11 -10.01
C VAL A 229 -5.14 -34.74 -9.60
N ASP A 230 -5.62 -34.35 -8.43
CA ASP A 230 -6.94 -34.74 -7.91
C ASP A 230 -7.81 -33.49 -7.72
N VAL A 231 -9.05 -33.52 -8.26
CA VAL A 231 -9.97 -32.38 -8.26
C VAL A 231 -11.30 -32.78 -7.64
N ASP A 232 -11.54 -32.36 -6.41
CA ASP A 232 -12.81 -32.51 -5.66
C ASP A 232 -13.41 -31.14 -5.33
N VAL A 233 -13.86 -30.43 -6.35
CA VAL A 233 -14.48 -29.11 -6.22
C VAL A 233 -15.99 -29.22 -6.30
N LYS A 234 -16.69 -28.99 -5.18
CA LYS A 234 -18.16 -29.01 -5.14
C LYS A 234 -18.73 -27.85 -5.94
N PRO A 235 -19.89 -28.02 -6.60
CA PRO A 235 -20.50 -26.97 -7.40
C PRO A 235 -20.93 -25.78 -6.54
N PHE A 236 -20.41 -24.60 -6.86
CA PHE A 236 -20.92 -23.31 -6.35
C PHE A 236 -20.66 -22.22 -7.39
N THR A 237 -21.35 -21.09 -7.20
CA THR A 237 -21.34 -19.99 -8.16
C THR A 237 -21.01 -18.69 -7.44
N ILE A 238 -20.14 -17.88 -8.02
CA ILE A 238 -19.86 -16.50 -7.60
C ILE A 238 -20.09 -15.53 -8.77
N ASN A 239 -20.55 -14.32 -8.44
CA ASN A 239 -20.72 -13.27 -9.43
C ASN A 239 -19.42 -12.46 -9.54
N THR A 240 -18.73 -12.59 -10.67
CA THR A 240 -17.45 -11.91 -10.92
C THR A 240 -17.15 -11.86 -12.42
N ASN A 241 -16.00 -11.31 -12.79
CA ASN A 241 -15.50 -11.38 -14.17
C ASN A 241 -14.87 -12.77 -14.40
N ALA A 242 -15.46 -13.55 -15.33
CA ALA A 242 -15.06 -14.93 -15.60
C ALA A 242 -13.62 -15.05 -16.12
N ASP A 243 -13.21 -14.16 -17.02
CA ASP A 243 -11.87 -14.21 -17.62
C ASP A 243 -10.79 -13.88 -16.58
N MET A 244 -11.05 -12.87 -15.76
CA MET A 244 -10.12 -12.51 -14.68
C MET A 244 -10.00 -13.63 -13.64
N LEU A 245 -11.11 -14.25 -13.26
CA LEU A 245 -11.06 -15.36 -12.31
C LEU A 245 -10.34 -16.59 -12.89
N LYS A 246 -10.47 -16.84 -14.19
CA LYS A 246 -9.72 -17.90 -14.88
C LYS A 246 -8.21 -17.70 -14.78
N GLU A 247 -7.73 -16.45 -14.87
CA GLU A 247 -6.31 -16.11 -14.66
C GLU A 247 -5.81 -16.49 -13.25
N VAL A 248 -6.68 -16.40 -12.23
CA VAL A 248 -6.32 -16.83 -10.86
C VAL A 248 -6.00 -18.31 -10.83
N TRP A 249 -6.91 -19.14 -11.40
CA TRP A 249 -6.73 -20.59 -11.41
C TRP A 249 -5.50 -21.01 -12.20
N ILE A 250 -5.30 -20.44 -13.38
CA ILE A 250 -4.11 -20.68 -14.19
C ILE A 250 -2.83 -20.33 -13.42
N ASN A 251 -2.78 -19.17 -12.76
CA ASN A 251 -1.61 -18.77 -11.98
C ASN A 251 -1.32 -19.71 -10.79
N LEU A 252 -2.35 -20.14 -10.06
CA LEU A 252 -2.17 -21.04 -8.92
C LEU A 252 -1.77 -22.45 -9.36
N ILE A 253 -2.43 -23.01 -10.39
CA ILE A 253 -2.12 -24.34 -10.93
C ILE A 253 -0.72 -24.36 -11.54
N THR A 254 -0.37 -23.37 -12.36
CA THR A 254 0.98 -23.28 -12.96
C THR A 254 2.07 -23.14 -11.91
N ASN A 255 1.82 -22.39 -10.82
CA ASN A 255 2.75 -22.31 -9.70
C ASN A 255 2.87 -23.67 -8.99
N ALA A 256 1.78 -24.36 -8.71
CA ALA A 256 1.78 -25.69 -8.11
C ALA A 256 2.57 -26.70 -8.96
N ILE A 257 2.41 -26.68 -10.30
CA ILE A 257 3.18 -27.51 -11.21
C ILE A 257 4.67 -27.12 -11.22
N LYS A 258 4.95 -25.82 -11.34
CA LYS A 258 6.31 -25.28 -11.49
C LYS A 258 7.19 -25.61 -10.30
N TYR A 259 6.67 -25.43 -9.10
CA TYR A 259 7.39 -25.61 -7.84
C TYR A 259 7.22 -27.00 -7.24
N ASN A 260 6.51 -27.90 -7.93
CA ASN A 260 6.44 -29.30 -7.53
C ASN A 260 7.69 -30.08 -7.94
N LYS A 261 7.89 -31.21 -7.27
CA LYS A 261 8.85 -32.25 -7.66
C LYS A 261 8.28 -33.10 -8.81
N ASN A 262 9.15 -33.82 -9.52
CA ASN A 262 8.68 -34.85 -10.47
C ASN A 262 7.95 -35.96 -9.70
N ASN A 263 6.91 -36.51 -10.28
CA ASN A 263 6.00 -37.51 -9.66
C ASN A 263 5.37 -36.95 -8.35
N GLY A 264 5.09 -35.63 -8.30
CA GLY A 264 4.41 -35.01 -7.17
C GLY A 264 2.90 -35.07 -7.30
N ASP A 265 2.22 -34.56 -6.27
CA ASP A 265 0.77 -34.51 -6.20
C ASP A 265 0.27 -33.08 -6.11
N ILE A 266 -0.88 -32.80 -6.74
CA ILE A 266 -1.63 -31.55 -6.58
C ILE A 266 -3.08 -31.93 -6.31
N ILE A 267 -3.64 -31.39 -5.22
CA ILE A 267 -5.03 -31.60 -4.82
C ILE A 267 -5.74 -30.25 -4.86
N ILE A 268 -6.85 -30.19 -5.60
CA ILE A 268 -7.73 -29.02 -5.65
C ILE A 268 -9.07 -29.42 -5.07
N LYS A 269 -9.44 -28.86 -3.94
CA LYS A 269 -10.69 -29.20 -3.28
C LYS A 269 -11.45 -27.99 -2.81
N SER A 270 -12.75 -28.16 -2.61
CA SER A 270 -13.58 -27.11 -2.01
C SER A 270 -14.45 -27.64 -0.89
N HIS A 271 -14.73 -26.75 0.07
CA HIS A 271 -15.66 -27.01 1.17
C HIS A 271 -16.32 -25.69 1.61
N GLU A 272 -17.27 -25.79 2.52
CA GLU A 272 -17.92 -24.65 3.14
C GLU A 272 -17.40 -24.49 4.57
N GLU A 273 -17.05 -23.27 4.94
CA GLU A 273 -16.56 -22.91 6.28
C GLU A 273 -17.06 -21.52 6.66
N ASP A 274 -17.62 -21.34 7.84
CA ASP A 274 -18.03 -20.05 8.42
C ASP A 274 -18.79 -19.12 7.45
N ASN A 275 -19.79 -19.67 6.73
CA ASN A 275 -20.56 -18.94 5.73
C ASN A 275 -19.76 -18.47 4.51
N ASN A 276 -18.62 -19.11 4.21
CA ASN A 276 -17.81 -18.90 3.02
C ASN A 276 -17.72 -20.18 2.18
N TYR A 277 -17.50 -20.00 0.87
CA TYR A 277 -17.00 -21.03 -0.01
C TYR A 277 -15.48 -20.99 0.00
N ILE A 278 -14.86 -22.12 0.30
CA ILE A 278 -13.40 -22.26 0.38
C ILE A 278 -12.94 -23.12 -0.81
N VAL A 279 -11.88 -22.66 -1.49
CA VAL A 279 -11.13 -23.46 -2.48
C VAL A 279 -9.70 -23.55 -2.03
N GLU A 280 -9.16 -24.76 -1.96
CA GLU A 280 -7.78 -25.03 -1.57
C GLU A 280 -7.01 -25.67 -2.73
N PHE A 281 -5.84 -25.11 -3.01
CA PHE A 281 -4.83 -25.67 -3.91
C PHE A 281 -3.68 -26.17 -3.05
N ILE A 282 -3.47 -27.47 -3.02
CA ILE A 282 -2.51 -28.15 -2.15
C ILE A 282 -1.48 -28.82 -3.04
N ASP A 283 -0.20 -28.53 -2.84
CA ASP A 283 0.91 -29.21 -3.50
C ASP A 283 1.87 -29.82 -2.48
N ASN A 284 2.56 -30.89 -2.84
CA ASN A 284 3.64 -31.51 -2.07
C ASN A 284 5.02 -31.16 -2.63
N GLY A 285 5.16 -29.95 -3.17
CA GLY A 285 6.38 -29.44 -3.79
C GLY A 285 7.47 -29.02 -2.80
N ILE A 286 8.33 -28.10 -3.25
CA ILE A 286 9.47 -27.62 -2.47
C ILE A 286 9.09 -26.77 -1.25
N GLY A 287 7.84 -26.27 -1.20
CA GLY A 287 7.40 -25.35 -0.16
C GLY A 287 8.17 -24.03 -0.14
N MET A 288 8.00 -23.28 0.95
CA MET A 288 8.57 -21.94 1.11
C MET A 288 9.10 -21.73 2.52
N LYS A 289 10.19 -20.95 2.63
CA LYS A 289 10.70 -20.43 3.90
C LYS A 289 9.80 -19.32 4.43
N GLU A 290 9.83 -19.08 5.74
CA GLU A 290 9.02 -18.04 6.39
C GLU A 290 9.28 -16.63 5.82
N GLU A 291 10.55 -16.33 5.53
CA GLU A 291 10.94 -15.07 4.88
C GLU A 291 10.29 -14.90 3.50
N THR A 292 10.23 -15.99 2.72
CA THR A 292 9.59 -16.00 1.39
C THR A 292 8.08 -15.82 1.51
N LEU A 293 7.45 -16.51 2.47
CA LEU A 293 6.01 -16.43 2.73
C LEU A 293 5.53 -15.00 3.00
N ALA A 294 6.32 -14.19 3.69
CA ALA A 294 5.99 -12.80 3.99
C ALA A 294 5.84 -11.92 2.73
N HIS A 295 6.51 -12.29 1.63
CA HIS A 295 6.67 -11.46 0.43
C HIS A 295 6.09 -12.04 -0.85
N ILE A 296 5.49 -13.25 -0.84
CA ILE A 296 5.05 -13.92 -2.08
C ILE A 296 3.96 -13.17 -2.85
N PHE A 297 3.24 -12.27 -2.20
CA PHE A 297 2.24 -11.41 -2.82
C PHE A 297 2.78 -10.03 -3.22
N ASP A 298 4.07 -9.75 -2.95
CA ASP A 298 4.71 -8.52 -3.37
C ASP A 298 5.05 -8.60 -4.87
N LYS A 299 4.86 -7.50 -5.58
CA LYS A 299 5.10 -7.45 -7.03
C LYS A 299 6.58 -7.67 -7.34
N TYR A 300 6.85 -8.54 -8.33
CA TYR A 300 8.21 -8.91 -8.78
C TYR A 300 9.06 -9.64 -7.73
N TYR A 301 8.49 -9.98 -6.58
CA TYR A 301 9.22 -10.78 -5.62
C TYR A 301 9.42 -12.21 -6.14
N GLN A 302 10.64 -12.68 -6.07
CA GLN A 302 11.05 -14.05 -6.38
C GLN A 302 11.88 -14.53 -5.21
N GLY A 303 11.42 -15.57 -4.51
CA GLY A 303 12.24 -16.20 -3.46
C GLY A 303 13.57 -16.69 -4.05
N ASP A 304 14.59 -16.81 -3.20
CA ASP A 304 15.93 -17.31 -3.54
C ASP A 304 15.87 -18.75 -4.09
N THR A 305 15.49 -18.87 -5.33
CA THR A 305 15.57 -20.14 -6.06
C THR A 305 16.60 -19.99 -7.16
N SER A 306 17.65 -20.81 -7.05
CA SER A 306 18.68 -21.03 -8.07
C SER A 306 18.16 -20.85 -9.49
N HIS A 307 18.90 -20.19 -10.33
CA HIS A 307 18.71 -19.69 -11.69
C HIS A 307 17.84 -20.49 -12.70
N TYR A 308 17.24 -21.62 -12.34
CA TYR A 308 16.56 -22.53 -13.25
C TYR A 308 15.01 -22.41 -13.32
N LYS A 309 14.36 -21.66 -12.41
CA LYS A 309 12.88 -21.56 -12.41
C LYS A 309 12.35 -20.13 -12.34
N LYS A 310 12.87 -19.24 -13.18
CA LYS A 310 12.48 -17.83 -13.23
C LYS A 310 11.01 -17.66 -13.66
N GLY A 311 10.23 -16.98 -12.83
CA GLY A 311 8.92 -16.40 -13.18
C GLY A 311 9.00 -14.88 -13.18
N SER A 312 7.92 -14.19 -13.53
CA SER A 312 7.87 -12.71 -13.48
C SER A 312 7.69 -12.13 -12.07
N GLY A 313 7.33 -12.96 -11.08
CA GLY A 313 6.93 -12.49 -9.76
C GLY A 313 5.60 -11.71 -9.75
N LEU A 314 4.80 -11.81 -10.81
CA LEU A 314 3.53 -11.09 -10.95
C LEU A 314 2.30 -11.99 -10.79
N GLY A 315 2.42 -13.30 -10.95
CA GLY A 315 1.27 -14.21 -10.95
C GLY A 315 0.48 -14.17 -9.65
N LEU A 316 1.13 -14.31 -8.49
CA LEU A 316 0.46 -14.28 -7.18
C LEU A 316 -0.10 -12.90 -6.80
N PRO A 317 0.61 -11.77 -7.02
CA PRO A 317 0.02 -10.44 -6.90
C PRO A 317 -1.23 -10.21 -7.75
N ILE A 318 -1.22 -10.67 -9.01
CA ILE A 318 -2.38 -10.61 -9.92
C ILE A 318 -3.53 -11.44 -9.34
N ALA A 319 -3.26 -12.69 -8.96
CA ALA A 319 -4.27 -13.58 -8.38
C ALA A 319 -4.91 -12.97 -7.11
N LYS A 320 -4.10 -12.45 -6.20
CA LYS A 320 -4.59 -11.78 -4.99
C LYS A 320 -5.50 -10.59 -5.32
N LYS A 321 -5.07 -9.72 -6.24
CA LYS A 321 -5.84 -8.53 -6.60
C LYS A 321 -7.18 -8.88 -7.27
N ILE A 322 -7.20 -9.91 -8.12
CA ILE A 322 -8.44 -10.39 -8.75
C ILE A 322 -9.39 -10.98 -7.71
N ILE A 323 -8.88 -11.77 -6.76
CA ILE A 323 -9.69 -12.34 -5.68
C ILE A 323 -10.29 -11.24 -4.81
N GLU A 324 -9.51 -10.22 -4.43
CA GLU A 324 -9.99 -9.06 -3.67
C GLU A 324 -11.08 -8.29 -4.41
N LEU A 325 -10.91 -8.03 -5.71
CA LEU A 325 -11.93 -7.39 -6.56
C LEU A 325 -13.19 -8.25 -6.74
N SER A 326 -13.07 -9.57 -6.61
CA SER A 326 -14.18 -10.52 -6.61
C SER A 326 -14.86 -10.64 -5.23
N GLY A 327 -14.41 -9.88 -4.24
CA GLY A 327 -14.94 -9.88 -2.87
C GLY A 327 -14.46 -11.03 -2.01
N GLY A 328 -13.41 -11.74 -2.41
CA GLY A 328 -12.79 -12.85 -1.70
C GLY A 328 -11.49 -12.46 -0.98
N THR A 329 -10.89 -13.46 -0.35
CA THR A 329 -9.55 -13.36 0.26
C THR A 329 -8.71 -14.57 -0.12
N ILE A 330 -7.39 -14.42 -0.19
CA ILE A 330 -6.43 -15.50 -0.39
C ILE A 330 -5.43 -15.52 0.75
N THR A 331 -5.17 -16.70 1.27
CA THR A 331 -4.13 -16.97 2.28
C THR A 331 -3.27 -18.14 1.84
N VAL A 332 -2.10 -18.28 2.44
CA VAL A 332 -1.17 -19.36 2.12
C VAL A 332 -0.56 -19.90 3.42
N THR A 333 -0.39 -21.20 3.46
CA THR A 333 0.44 -21.89 4.44
C THR A 333 1.42 -22.78 3.67
N SER A 334 2.69 -22.73 4.07
CA SER A 334 3.74 -23.51 3.40
C SER A 334 4.87 -23.78 4.37
N LYS A 335 5.56 -24.89 4.15
CA LYS A 335 6.77 -25.23 4.87
C LYS A 335 7.79 -25.82 3.90
N GLU A 336 9.05 -25.43 4.06
CA GLU A 336 10.12 -25.85 3.18
C GLU A 336 10.19 -27.40 3.12
N ASN A 337 10.22 -27.94 1.90
CA ASN A 337 10.19 -29.38 1.55
C ASN A 337 8.90 -30.15 1.91
N GLU A 338 7.84 -29.48 2.39
CA GLU A 338 6.56 -30.12 2.69
C GLU A 338 5.43 -29.70 1.70
N GLY A 339 5.67 -28.65 0.91
CA GLY A 339 4.72 -28.13 -0.06
C GLY A 339 3.98 -26.88 0.41
N SER A 340 2.89 -26.54 -0.29
CA SER A 340 2.12 -25.32 -0.02
C SER A 340 0.62 -25.57 -0.12
N ILE A 341 -0.15 -24.77 0.63
CA ILE A 341 -1.61 -24.74 0.60
C ILE A 341 -2.04 -23.29 0.36
N PHE A 342 -2.63 -23.02 -0.79
CA PHE A 342 -3.28 -21.75 -1.09
C PHE A 342 -4.78 -21.90 -0.81
N LYS A 343 -5.31 -21.12 0.12
CA LYS A 343 -6.71 -21.11 0.55
C LYS A 343 -7.38 -19.83 0.07
N ILE A 344 -8.42 -19.96 -0.75
CA ILE A 344 -9.24 -18.87 -1.27
C ILE A 344 -10.60 -18.96 -0.61
N SER A 345 -11.09 -17.83 -0.11
CA SER A 345 -12.37 -17.73 0.58
C SER A 345 -13.26 -16.69 -0.11
N PHE A 346 -14.47 -17.09 -0.49
CA PHE A 346 -15.52 -16.21 -1.01
C PHE A 346 -16.71 -16.22 -0.08
N PRO A 347 -17.21 -15.03 0.37
CA PRO A 347 -18.38 -14.97 1.22
C PRO A 347 -19.63 -15.44 0.46
N LYS A 348 -20.44 -16.27 1.10
CA LYS A 348 -21.78 -16.60 0.60
C LYS A 348 -22.61 -15.32 0.64
N LYS A 349 -22.88 -14.73 -0.52
CA LYS A 349 -23.85 -13.61 -0.57
C LYS A 349 -25.22 -14.15 -0.18
N LYS A 350 -25.85 -13.51 0.81
CA LYS A 350 -27.27 -13.75 1.14
C LYS A 350 -28.16 -13.35 -0.01
#